data_039f41efcbc4ed580cb5f784a030b1e2
#
_entry.id   039f41efcbc4ed580cb5f784a030b1e2
#
_cell.length_a   1.000
_cell.length_b   1.000
_cell.length_c   1.000
_cell.angle_alpha   90.00
_cell.angle_beta   90.00
_cell.angle_gamma   90.00
#
_symmetry.space_group_name_H-M   'P 1'
#
loop_
_entity.id
_entity.type
_entity.pdbx_description
1 polymer ?
#
loop_
_entity_poly.entity_id
_entity_poly.type
_entity_poly.pdbx_seq_one_letter_code
_entity_poly.pdbx_strand_id
1 'polypeptide(L)'
;MRRIECVAIVATFLGLNYVGVAMAQEKKPDAKPASLLTPEEGKHLQNVRQLTFGGQNAEGYFSIDDKQIIFQHQGEGVPCDQIYTIDVDTTDRKPAVPKLVSTGKGRTTCSYIFPSNGRILFSSTHAASAECPPKPDYSRGYVWPIYDTYRIYTAKSDGSDLKLLTDAPGYNAEATITRDGKHIVFTSTRNGDLDIYTMDADGKNVKQLTHELGYDGGPFWSYDGKKIVYRAEHPKTDTEIADYKDLLAKGLIRPGNLEIWVMNADGSGKHQVTHNGAANFAPFWHPDGKRIIFASNMADPKNGRDFDLYIINEDGTGQERITFHPDFDGFPMFTSDGKRLVWASNRNGTQPHETNLFLAEWVE
;
A
#
# COMPACT_ATOMS: atom_id res chain seq x y z
N MET A 1 47.93 38.82 -3.68
CA MET A 1 47.67 40.13 -3.04
C MET A 1 47.03 41.05 -4.07
N ARG A 2 45.73 41.30 -3.97
CA ARG A 2 45.04 42.49 -4.49
C ARG A 2 43.71 42.55 -3.72
N ARG A 3 43.61 43.57 -2.88
CA ARG A 3 42.39 44.00 -2.19
C ARG A 3 41.48 44.66 -3.20
N ILE A 4 40.17 44.44 -3.09
CA ILE A 4 39.14 45.25 -3.71
C ILE A 4 38.27 45.78 -2.59
N GLU A 5 38.19 47.13 -2.56
CA GLU A 5 37.50 47.91 -1.57
C GLU A 5 35.98 47.98 -1.83
N CYS A 6 35.22 48.05 -0.74
CA CYS A 6 33.79 48.36 -0.77
C CYS A 6 33.59 49.87 -1.04
N VAL A 7 32.76 50.20 -2.03
CA VAL A 7 32.20 51.53 -2.20
C VAL A 7 30.73 51.51 -1.82
N ALA A 8 30.40 52.26 -0.77
CA ALA A 8 29.04 52.52 -0.37
C ALA A 8 28.45 53.67 -1.20
N ILE A 9 27.30 53.42 -1.83
CA ILE A 9 26.53 54.50 -2.50
C ILE A 9 25.31 54.79 -1.63
N VAL A 10 25.31 56.03 -1.11
CA VAL A 10 24.16 56.66 -0.45
C VAL A 10 23.23 57.20 -1.53
N ALA A 11 22.00 56.72 -1.62
CA ALA A 11 20.97 57.29 -2.50
C ALA A 11 19.90 58.00 -1.65
N THR A 12 19.78 59.28 -1.93
CA THR A 12 18.87 60.26 -1.30
C THR A 12 17.42 60.03 -1.75
N PHE A 13 16.48 60.00 -0.81
CA PHE A 13 15.05 59.94 -1.07
C PHE A 13 14.51 61.23 -1.66
N LEU A 14 13.90 61.15 -2.84
CA LEU A 14 12.97 62.14 -3.35
C LEU A 14 11.58 61.49 -3.43
N GLY A 15 10.66 62.03 -2.65
CA GLY A 15 9.30 61.56 -2.59
C GLY A 15 8.51 61.82 -3.87
N LEU A 16 7.91 60.77 -4.40
CA LEU A 16 6.83 60.82 -5.37
C LEU A 16 5.62 60.06 -4.82
N ASN A 17 4.55 60.83 -4.56
CA ASN A 17 3.25 60.28 -4.19
C ASN A 17 2.69 59.51 -5.39
N TYR A 18 2.72 58.18 -5.30
CA TYR A 18 1.92 57.31 -6.18
C TYR A 18 0.54 57.11 -5.58
N VAL A 19 -0.47 57.68 -6.24
CA VAL A 19 -1.87 57.34 -6.02
C VAL A 19 -2.07 55.91 -6.53
N GLY A 20 -2.14 54.95 -5.61
CA GLY A 20 -2.39 53.57 -5.94
C GLY A 20 -3.83 53.39 -6.42
N VAL A 21 -4.00 53.16 -7.71
CA VAL A 21 -5.24 52.61 -8.25
C VAL A 21 -5.27 51.14 -7.82
N ALA A 22 -6.10 50.81 -6.86
CA ALA A 22 -6.41 49.42 -6.47
C ALA A 22 -7.09 48.75 -7.68
N MET A 23 -6.32 48.01 -8.49
CA MET A 23 -6.92 47.06 -9.43
C MET A 23 -7.59 45.97 -8.62
N ALA A 24 -8.91 45.94 -8.69
CA ALA A 24 -9.68 44.81 -8.21
C ALA A 24 -9.19 43.59 -8.97
N GLN A 25 -8.55 42.63 -8.26
CA GLN A 25 -8.30 41.31 -8.80
C GLN A 25 -9.67 40.69 -9.11
N GLU A 26 -9.97 40.55 -10.40
CA GLU A 26 -11.09 39.73 -10.83
C GLU A 26 -10.89 38.32 -10.23
N LYS A 27 -11.79 37.94 -9.33
CA LYS A 27 -11.89 36.56 -8.85
C LYS A 27 -12.10 35.69 -10.09
N LYS A 28 -11.09 34.89 -10.47
CA LYS A 28 -11.32 33.82 -11.45
C LYS A 28 -12.54 33.04 -11.01
N PRO A 29 -13.50 32.76 -11.91
CA PRO A 29 -14.63 31.93 -11.56
C PRO A 29 -14.08 30.62 -10.99
N ASP A 30 -14.66 30.18 -9.87
CA ASP A 30 -14.29 28.94 -9.23
C ASP A 30 -14.33 27.83 -10.28
N ALA A 31 -13.17 27.30 -10.64
CA ALA A 31 -13.08 26.18 -11.56
C ALA A 31 -13.88 25.04 -10.93
N LYS A 32 -14.85 24.52 -11.70
CA LYS A 32 -15.57 23.32 -11.27
C LYS A 32 -14.54 22.29 -10.82
N PRO A 33 -14.65 21.70 -9.62
CA PRO A 33 -13.65 20.72 -9.18
C PRO A 33 -13.47 19.68 -10.29
N ALA A 34 -12.22 19.38 -10.62
CA ALA A 34 -11.90 18.37 -11.63
C ALA A 34 -12.62 17.07 -11.24
N SER A 35 -13.15 16.37 -12.24
CA SER A 35 -13.74 15.06 -11.99
C SER A 35 -12.68 14.15 -11.38
N LEU A 36 -13.01 13.44 -10.31
CA LEU A 36 -12.14 12.42 -9.72
C LEU A 36 -12.07 11.14 -10.57
N LEU A 37 -12.84 11.06 -11.64
CA LEU A 37 -12.90 9.93 -12.58
C LEU A 37 -12.60 10.39 -14.00
N THR A 38 -11.90 9.55 -14.75
CA THR A 38 -11.89 9.60 -16.20
C THR A 38 -13.22 9.04 -16.77
N PRO A 39 -13.59 9.34 -18.02
CA PRO A 39 -14.81 8.78 -18.62
C PRO A 39 -14.84 7.24 -18.64
N GLU A 40 -13.70 6.60 -18.85
CA GLU A 40 -13.55 5.15 -18.92
C GLU A 40 -13.81 4.48 -17.57
N GLU A 41 -13.34 5.08 -16.48
CA GLU A 41 -13.53 4.58 -15.12
C GLU A 41 -15.01 4.55 -14.71
N GLY A 42 -15.83 5.43 -15.28
CA GLY A 42 -17.27 5.50 -15.01
C GLY A 42 -18.06 4.23 -15.35
N LYS A 43 -17.45 3.27 -16.06
CA LYS A 43 -18.04 1.95 -16.30
C LYS A 43 -18.24 1.18 -14.99
N HIS A 44 -17.24 1.20 -14.10
CA HIS A 44 -17.23 0.42 -12.85
C HIS A 44 -17.24 1.26 -11.59
N LEU A 45 -16.81 2.52 -11.65
CA LEU A 45 -16.66 3.38 -10.48
C LEU A 45 -17.65 4.53 -10.52
N GLN A 46 -18.45 4.67 -9.45
CA GLN A 46 -19.39 5.77 -9.29
C GLN A 46 -19.22 6.42 -7.91
N ASN A 47 -19.69 7.67 -7.77
CA ASN A 47 -19.71 8.41 -6.52
C ASN A 47 -18.38 8.44 -5.78
N VAL A 48 -17.27 8.59 -6.54
CA VAL A 48 -15.90 8.59 -5.98
C VAL A 48 -15.73 9.74 -5.00
N ARG A 49 -15.16 9.43 -3.85
CA ARG A 49 -14.77 10.40 -2.83
C ARG A 49 -13.38 10.12 -2.29
N GLN A 50 -12.65 11.17 -2.01
CA GLN A 50 -11.37 11.11 -1.33
C GLN A 50 -11.58 11.00 0.17
N LEU A 51 -10.86 10.07 0.84
CA LEU A 51 -10.99 9.79 2.26
C LEU A 51 -9.88 10.41 3.11
N THR A 52 -8.66 10.50 2.57
CA THR A 52 -7.48 11.06 3.24
C THR A 52 -6.91 12.22 2.45
N PHE A 53 -6.12 13.08 3.11
CA PHE A 53 -5.58 14.30 2.53
C PHE A 53 -4.17 14.54 3.05
N GLY A 54 -3.22 14.75 2.12
CA GLY A 54 -1.83 15.03 2.44
C GLY A 54 -1.01 13.81 2.87
N GLY A 55 0.29 13.85 2.62
CA GLY A 55 1.22 12.76 2.91
C GLY A 55 1.07 11.56 1.95
N GLN A 56 1.50 10.40 2.42
CA GLN A 56 1.39 9.13 1.69
C GLN A 56 0.48 8.20 2.50
N ASN A 57 -0.70 7.91 1.97
CA ASN A 57 -1.71 7.05 2.57
C ASN A 57 -1.92 5.85 1.66
N ALA A 58 -1.63 4.65 2.12
CA ALA A 58 -1.68 3.44 1.31
C ALA A 58 -2.16 2.23 2.13
N GLU A 59 -2.38 1.10 1.44
CA GLU A 59 -2.80 -0.15 2.06
C GLU A 59 -4.04 0.02 2.95
N GLY A 60 -5.08 0.65 2.38
CA GLY A 60 -6.35 0.87 3.08
C GLY A 60 -7.23 -0.37 3.01
N TYR A 61 -7.49 -1.01 4.15
CA TYR A 61 -8.27 -2.24 4.23
C TYR A 61 -9.46 -2.09 5.16
N PHE A 62 -10.64 -2.57 4.70
CA PHE A 62 -11.87 -2.51 5.47
C PHE A 62 -11.85 -3.43 6.68
N SER A 63 -12.52 -2.99 7.76
CA SER A 63 -13.02 -3.91 8.79
C SER A 63 -14.07 -4.86 8.20
N ILE A 64 -14.33 -5.97 8.87
CA ILE A 64 -15.28 -6.98 8.38
C ILE A 64 -16.72 -6.47 8.25
N ASP A 65 -17.08 -5.44 9.03
CA ASP A 65 -18.38 -4.78 8.99
C ASP A 65 -18.42 -3.56 8.06
N ASP A 66 -17.32 -3.35 7.30
CA ASP A 66 -17.14 -2.28 6.30
C ASP A 66 -17.29 -0.85 6.86
N LYS A 67 -17.15 -0.66 8.19
CA LYS A 67 -17.34 0.64 8.84
C LYS A 67 -16.05 1.39 9.09
N GLN A 68 -14.93 0.71 9.13
CA GLN A 68 -13.60 1.29 9.35
C GLN A 68 -12.65 0.88 8.25
N ILE A 69 -11.65 1.73 8.00
CA ILE A 69 -10.47 1.42 7.20
C ILE A 69 -9.26 1.58 8.10
N ILE A 70 -8.39 0.57 8.09
CA ILE A 70 -7.04 0.61 8.63
C ILE A 70 -6.06 0.83 7.47
N PHE A 71 -5.07 1.69 7.67
CA PHE A 71 -4.12 2.04 6.59
C PHE A 71 -2.78 2.52 7.14
N GLN A 72 -1.75 2.52 6.31
CA GLN A 72 -0.47 3.12 6.65
C GLN A 72 -0.39 4.57 6.14
N HIS A 73 0.21 5.43 6.95
CA HIS A 73 0.42 6.85 6.68
C HIS A 73 1.84 7.28 7.01
N GLN A 74 2.42 8.07 6.12
CA GLN A 74 3.64 8.83 6.32
C GLN A 74 3.41 10.28 5.86
N GLY A 75 3.91 11.27 6.60
CA GLY A 75 3.69 12.68 6.25
C GLY A 75 4.33 13.64 7.22
N GLU A 76 3.81 14.86 7.29
CA GLU A 76 4.30 15.89 8.22
C GLU A 76 4.21 15.40 9.67
N GLY A 77 5.34 15.45 10.38
CA GLY A 77 5.44 14.95 11.76
C GLY A 77 5.45 13.41 11.89
N VAL A 78 5.32 12.66 10.78
CA VAL A 78 5.34 11.19 10.74
C VAL A 78 6.43 10.75 9.76
N PRO A 79 7.69 10.61 10.18
CA PRO A 79 8.85 10.45 9.29
C PRO A 79 8.96 9.10 8.58
N CYS A 80 8.27 8.08 9.06
CA CYS A 80 8.08 6.79 8.39
C CYS A 80 6.72 6.21 8.73
N ASP A 81 6.28 5.25 7.91
CA ASP A 81 4.92 4.72 7.97
C ASP A 81 4.51 4.31 9.38
N GLN A 82 3.32 4.75 9.75
CA GLN A 82 2.59 4.36 10.96
C GLN A 82 1.18 3.92 10.58
N ILE A 83 0.54 3.14 11.44
CA ILE A 83 -0.80 2.62 11.19
C ILE A 83 -1.85 3.51 11.83
N TYR A 84 -2.84 3.86 11.00
CA TYR A 84 -3.99 4.68 11.35
C TYR A 84 -5.29 3.97 11.02
N THR A 85 -6.37 4.41 11.65
CA THR A 85 -7.73 4.03 11.29
C THR A 85 -8.58 5.25 11.00
N ILE A 86 -9.56 5.10 10.13
CA ILE A 86 -10.63 6.06 9.88
C ILE A 86 -11.97 5.36 9.89
N ASP A 87 -13.00 6.06 10.34
CA ASP A 87 -14.39 5.60 10.21
C ASP A 87 -14.89 5.94 8.79
N VAL A 88 -15.47 4.95 8.13
CA VAL A 88 -16.08 5.11 6.81
C VAL A 88 -17.54 5.50 7.00
N ASP A 89 -17.81 6.76 7.35
CA ASP A 89 -19.18 7.24 7.41
C ASP A 89 -19.71 7.42 5.99
N THR A 90 -20.84 6.81 5.71
CA THR A 90 -21.54 6.90 4.43
C THR A 90 -22.49 8.09 4.37
N THR A 91 -22.79 8.73 5.50
CA THR A 91 -23.87 9.74 5.59
C THR A 91 -23.39 11.19 5.56
N ASP A 92 -22.26 11.52 6.15
CA ASP A 92 -21.91 12.90 6.48
C ASP A 92 -20.98 13.62 5.49
N ARG A 93 -20.40 12.99 4.50
CA ARG A 93 -19.44 13.58 3.54
C ARG A 93 -18.31 14.44 4.16
N LYS A 94 -18.12 14.42 5.48
CA LYS A 94 -17.02 15.10 6.15
C LYS A 94 -15.76 14.24 6.06
N PRO A 95 -14.58 14.83 5.85
CA PRO A 95 -13.34 14.09 5.93
C PRO A 95 -13.25 13.40 7.30
N ALA A 96 -13.00 12.09 7.29
CA ALA A 96 -12.73 11.34 8.50
C ALA A 96 -11.40 11.81 9.11
N VAL A 97 -11.31 11.84 10.43
CA VAL A 97 -10.07 12.20 11.14
C VAL A 97 -9.29 10.93 11.43
N PRO A 98 -8.09 10.74 10.83
CA PRO A 98 -7.27 9.57 11.08
C PRO A 98 -6.85 9.48 12.55
N LYS A 99 -6.92 8.26 13.13
CA LYS A 99 -6.46 7.96 14.49
C LYS A 99 -5.25 7.06 14.42
N LEU A 100 -4.13 7.47 15.01
CA LEU A 100 -2.94 6.63 15.18
C LEU A 100 -3.27 5.44 16.08
N VAL A 101 -2.96 4.21 15.61
CA VAL A 101 -3.20 2.96 16.36
C VAL A 101 -1.95 2.07 16.48
N SER A 102 -0.87 2.42 15.80
CA SER A 102 0.46 1.84 16.04
C SER A 102 1.20 2.63 17.13
N THR A 103 2.44 2.20 17.42
CA THR A 103 3.22 2.74 18.55
C THR A 103 3.73 4.17 18.34
N GLY A 104 3.68 4.70 17.12
CA GLY A 104 4.33 5.97 16.76
C GLY A 104 5.87 5.88 16.70
N LYS A 105 6.44 4.67 16.81
CA LYS A 105 7.89 4.39 16.83
C LYS A 105 8.26 3.38 15.77
N GLY A 106 9.52 3.45 15.29
CA GLY A 106 10.01 2.63 14.22
C GLY A 106 9.19 2.82 12.95
N ARG A 107 9.26 1.88 12.03
CA ARG A 107 8.41 1.82 10.83
C ARG A 107 7.39 0.71 11.00
N THR A 108 6.15 0.95 10.58
CA THR A 108 5.09 -0.05 10.53
C THR A 108 4.66 -0.30 9.10
N THR A 109 4.03 -1.45 8.82
CA THR A 109 3.47 -1.77 7.49
C THR A 109 2.37 -2.81 7.60
N CYS A 110 1.58 -2.98 6.53
CA CYS A 110 0.70 -4.12 6.28
C CYS A 110 -0.19 -4.43 7.48
N SER A 111 -1.17 -3.60 7.70
CA SER A 111 -2.10 -3.73 8.82
C SER A 111 -3.42 -4.36 8.40
N TYR A 112 -4.12 -5.00 9.36
CA TYR A 112 -5.44 -5.58 9.14
C TYR A 112 -6.28 -5.52 10.42
N ILE A 113 -7.61 -5.63 10.32
CA ILE A 113 -8.51 -5.64 11.48
C ILE A 113 -9.02 -7.06 11.71
N PHE A 114 -8.92 -7.55 12.96
CA PHE A 114 -9.45 -8.85 13.33
C PHE A 114 -10.98 -8.87 13.27
N PRO A 115 -11.57 -9.86 12.61
CA PRO A 115 -13.01 -9.93 12.42
C PRO A 115 -13.83 -10.05 13.69
N SER A 116 -13.31 -10.76 14.69
CA SER A 116 -14.10 -11.22 15.85
C SER A 116 -14.07 -10.31 17.06
N ASN A 117 -13.05 -9.42 17.19
CA ASN A 117 -12.82 -8.70 18.45
C ASN A 117 -12.31 -7.27 18.27
N GLY A 118 -12.29 -6.78 17.03
CA GLY A 118 -11.82 -5.42 16.71
C GLY A 118 -10.34 -5.17 17.02
N ARG A 119 -9.54 -6.22 17.30
CA ARG A 119 -8.09 -6.07 17.41
C ARG A 119 -7.50 -5.73 16.04
N ILE A 120 -6.34 -5.13 16.04
CA ILE A 120 -5.56 -4.84 14.84
C ILE A 120 -4.34 -5.75 14.75
N LEU A 121 -3.92 -6.02 13.53
CA LEU A 121 -2.72 -6.75 13.15
C LEU A 121 -1.83 -5.79 12.37
N PHE A 122 -0.53 -5.76 12.64
CA PHE A 122 0.43 -4.97 11.87
C PHE A 122 1.86 -5.47 12.08
N SER A 123 2.73 -5.13 11.14
CA SER A 123 4.16 -5.41 11.25
C SER A 123 4.93 -4.14 11.63
N SER A 124 5.95 -4.27 12.49
CA SER A 124 6.68 -3.10 12.99
C SER A 124 8.12 -3.43 13.37
N THR A 125 8.99 -2.43 13.21
CA THR A 125 10.40 -2.45 13.63
C THR A 125 10.63 -1.82 15.01
N HIS A 126 9.59 -1.32 15.69
CA HIS A 126 9.70 -0.50 16.90
C HIS A 126 10.44 -1.18 18.07
N ALA A 127 10.42 -2.52 18.14
CA ALA A 127 11.13 -3.25 19.19
C ALA A 127 12.66 -3.23 19.00
N ALA A 128 13.12 -3.07 17.77
CA ALA A 128 14.56 -2.95 17.48
C ALA A 128 15.04 -1.50 17.62
N SER A 129 14.23 -0.52 17.20
CA SER A 129 14.54 0.91 17.34
C SER A 129 13.26 1.75 17.35
N ALA A 130 13.27 2.83 18.14
CA ALA A 130 12.22 3.84 18.08
C ALA A 130 12.32 4.72 16.82
N GLU A 131 13.50 4.78 16.21
CA GLU A 131 13.79 5.57 15.02
C GLU A 131 13.36 4.84 13.75
N CYS A 132 13.15 5.60 12.67
CA CYS A 132 12.92 5.02 11.34
C CYS A 132 14.16 4.23 10.88
N PRO A 133 13.98 3.04 10.30
CA PRO A 133 15.09 2.34 9.69
C PRO A 133 15.68 3.14 8.52
N PRO A 134 16.97 2.96 8.19
CA PRO A 134 17.62 3.68 7.10
C PRO A 134 16.92 3.41 5.76
N LYS A 135 16.90 4.42 4.89
CA LYS A 135 16.40 4.23 3.52
C LYS A 135 17.33 3.29 2.75
N PRO A 136 16.79 2.47 1.84
CA PRO A 136 17.61 1.59 1.02
C PRO A 136 18.51 2.37 0.07
N ASP A 137 19.60 1.74 -0.38
CA ASP A 137 20.45 2.24 -1.44
C ASP A 137 19.81 2.00 -2.80
N TYR A 138 19.41 3.08 -3.47
CA TYR A 138 18.79 3.04 -4.81
C TYR A 138 19.80 3.11 -5.96
N SER A 139 21.11 3.04 -5.71
CA SER A 139 22.16 3.15 -6.76
C SER A 139 22.04 2.07 -7.84
N ARG A 140 21.43 0.92 -7.49
CA ARG A 140 21.16 -0.21 -8.41
C ARG A 140 19.74 -0.24 -8.99
N GLY A 141 19.01 0.88 -8.90
CA GLY A 141 17.63 0.99 -9.35
C GLY A 141 16.61 0.87 -8.21
N TYR A 142 15.33 0.74 -8.59
CA TYR A 142 14.25 0.65 -7.62
C TYR A 142 14.26 -0.70 -6.91
N VAL A 143 14.29 -0.68 -5.58
CA VAL A 143 14.30 -1.85 -4.71
C VAL A 143 13.41 -1.62 -3.50
N TRP A 144 12.85 -2.70 -2.92
CA TRP A 144 12.14 -2.68 -1.65
C TRP A 144 13.05 -3.18 -0.53
N PRO A 145 13.07 -2.47 0.62
CA PRO A 145 13.80 -2.93 1.79
C PRO A 145 13.04 -4.04 2.51
N ILE A 146 13.76 -5.10 2.83
CA ILE A 146 13.29 -6.24 3.62
C ILE A 146 13.98 -6.15 4.99
N TYR A 147 13.47 -5.24 5.85
CA TYR A 147 14.09 -5.06 7.17
C TYR A 147 13.89 -6.31 8.02
N ASP A 148 14.99 -6.94 8.43
CA ASP A 148 15.01 -8.14 9.27
C ASP A 148 14.51 -7.90 10.70
N THR A 149 14.26 -6.67 11.06
CA THR A 149 13.70 -6.23 12.33
C THR A 149 12.18 -6.16 12.38
N TYR A 150 11.49 -6.38 11.26
CA TYR A 150 10.05 -6.47 11.28
C TYR A 150 9.54 -7.67 12.06
N ARG A 151 8.59 -7.42 12.94
CA ARG A 151 7.85 -8.42 13.71
C ARG A 151 6.36 -8.16 13.59
N ILE A 152 5.56 -9.21 13.64
CA ILE A 152 4.09 -9.13 13.59
C ILE A 152 3.54 -8.96 15.00
N TYR A 153 2.68 -7.97 15.16
CA TYR A 153 2.02 -7.61 16.41
C TYR A 153 0.51 -7.60 16.25
N THR A 154 -0.18 -7.80 17.38
CA THR A 154 -1.60 -7.49 17.51
C THR A 154 -1.80 -6.53 18.67
N ALA A 155 -2.76 -5.60 18.53
CA ALA A 155 -3.15 -4.65 19.57
C ALA A 155 -4.68 -4.49 19.57
N LYS A 156 -5.26 -3.84 20.60
CA LYS A 156 -6.64 -3.35 20.52
C LYS A 156 -6.75 -2.26 19.45
N SER A 157 -7.96 -1.95 19.01
CA SER A 157 -8.24 -0.90 18.02
C SER A 157 -7.83 0.51 18.44
N ASP A 158 -7.56 0.74 19.72
CA ASP A 158 -7.01 1.98 20.28
C ASP A 158 -5.47 1.96 20.39
N GLY A 159 -4.80 0.90 19.92
CA GLY A 159 -3.35 0.69 20.03
C GLY A 159 -2.86 0.11 21.36
N SER A 160 -3.74 -0.05 22.36
CA SER A 160 -3.37 -0.63 23.65
C SER A 160 -3.28 -2.16 23.61
N ASP A 161 -2.81 -2.79 24.69
CA ASP A 161 -2.65 -4.24 24.83
C ASP A 161 -1.89 -4.86 23.65
N LEU A 162 -0.74 -4.23 23.30
CA LEU A 162 0.18 -4.69 22.24
C LEU A 162 0.77 -6.05 22.60
N LYS A 163 0.70 -7.00 21.67
CA LYS A 163 1.25 -8.36 21.81
C LYS A 163 2.07 -8.73 20.59
N LEU A 164 3.23 -9.30 20.82
CA LEU A 164 4.06 -9.91 19.79
C LEU A 164 3.45 -11.26 19.39
N LEU A 165 3.27 -11.50 18.08
CA LEU A 165 2.79 -12.78 17.55
C LEU A 165 3.92 -13.66 17.02
N THR A 166 5.02 -13.07 16.51
CA THR A 166 6.18 -13.83 16.06
C THR A 166 7.47 -13.09 16.38
N ASP A 167 8.43 -13.80 16.98
CA ASP A 167 9.79 -13.33 17.31
C ASP A 167 10.87 -13.99 16.43
N ALA A 168 10.47 -14.77 15.44
CA ALA A 168 11.40 -15.40 14.51
C ALA A 168 12.32 -14.37 13.84
N PRO A 169 13.61 -14.69 13.65
CA PRO A 169 14.55 -13.79 12.97
C PRO A 169 14.13 -13.54 11.52
N GLY A 170 14.69 -12.49 10.93
CA GLY A 170 14.41 -12.08 9.56
C GLY A 170 13.16 -11.22 9.43
N TYR A 171 12.79 -10.91 8.18
CA TYR A 171 11.58 -10.17 7.83
C TYR A 171 10.34 -10.99 8.19
N ASN A 172 9.38 -10.39 8.88
CA ASN A 172 8.08 -10.98 9.17
C ASN A 172 7.02 -9.89 9.01
N ALA A 173 6.30 -9.89 7.89
CA ALA A 173 5.35 -8.82 7.54
C ALA A 173 4.24 -9.32 6.59
N GLU A 174 3.46 -8.37 6.04
CA GLU A 174 2.40 -8.61 5.05
C GLU A 174 1.32 -9.57 5.58
N ALA A 175 1.01 -9.46 6.86
CA ALA A 175 0.10 -10.38 7.53
C ALA A 175 -1.37 -10.01 7.33
N THR A 176 -2.19 -10.98 6.92
CA THR A 176 -3.64 -10.88 6.86
C THR A 176 -4.30 -12.05 7.58
N ILE A 177 -5.57 -11.91 7.98
CA ILE A 177 -6.29 -12.93 8.77
C ILE A 177 -7.55 -13.37 8.05
N THR A 178 -7.91 -14.66 8.21
CA THR A 178 -9.17 -15.21 7.71
C THR A 178 -10.39 -14.49 8.30
N ARG A 179 -11.51 -14.48 7.58
CA ARG A 179 -12.77 -13.85 8.03
C ARG A 179 -13.36 -14.49 9.29
N ASP A 180 -13.03 -15.74 9.59
CA ASP A 180 -13.41 -16.40 10.87
C ASP A 180 -12.45 -16.04 12.02
N GLY A 181 -11.38 -15.28 11.75
CA GLY A 181 -10.43 -14.78 12.73
C GLY A 181 -9.49 -15.84 13.30
N LYS A 182 -9.31 -16.99 12.63
CA LYS A 182 -8.55 -18.12 13.19
C LYS A 182 -7.14 -18.27 12.66
N HIS A 183 -6.92 -17.93 11.38
CA HIS A 183 -5.64 -18.18 10.72
C HIS A 183 -5.08 -16.91 10.10
N ILE A 184 -3.80 -16.67 10.33
CA ILE A 184 -3.02 -15.57 9.76
C ILE A 184 -2.15 -16.17 8.65
N VAL A 185 -2.09 -15.50 7.49
CA VAL A 185 -1.10 -15.72 6.43
C VAL A 185 -0.14 -14.54 6.41
N PHE A 186 1.14 -14.77 6.16
CA PHE A 186 2.16 -13.72 6.19
C PHE A 186 3.40 -14.10 5.39
N THR A 187 4.25 -13.12 5.07
CA THR A 187 5.56 -13.31 4.42
C THR A 187 6.67 -13.32 5.45
N SER A 188 7.67 -14.23 5.29
CA SER A 188 8.80 -14.31 6.21
C SER A 188 10.06 -14.81 5.53
N THR A 189 11.24 -14.28 5.97
CA THR A 189 12.56 -14.78 5.55
C THR A 189 13.19 -15.71 6.57
N ARG A 190 12.43 -16.29 7.50
CA ARG A 190 12.95 -17.14 8.60
C ARG A 190 13.77 -18.36 8.16
N ASN A 191 13.56 -18.84 6.94
CA ASN A 191 14.28 -19.95 6.34
C ASN A 191 15.32 -19.49 5.29
N GLY A 192 15.59 -18.18 5.20
CA GLY A 192 16.60 -17.62 4.31
C GLY A 192 16.10 -17.15 2.96
N ASP A 193 14.81 -17.36 2.64
CA ASP A 193 14.14 -16.85 1.44
C ASP A 193 12.81 -16.16 1.80
N LEU A 194 12.21 -15.43 0.85
CA LEU A 194 10.93 -14.78 1.03
C LEU A 194 9.79 -15.73 0.69
N ASP A 195 9.27 -16.38 1.71
CA ASP A 195 8.22 -17.39 1.60
C ASP A 195 6.95 -16.99 2.34
N ILE A 196 5.84 -17.60 1.93
CA ILE A 196 4.54 -17.46 2.59
C ILE A 196 4.38 -18.52 3.67
N TYR A 197 3.91 -18.07 4.81
CA TYR A 197 3.64 -18.88 6.00
C TYR A 197 2.20 -18.66 6.49
N THR A 198 1.68 -19.64 7.19
CA THR A 198 0.47 -19.51 7.99
C THR A 198 0.76 -19.74 9.46
N MET A 199 -0.08 -19.19 10.33
CA MET A 199 -0.10 -19.47 11.77
C MET A 199 -1.53 -19.32 12.31
N ASP A 200 -1.78 -19.84 13.50
CA ASP A 200 -3.02 -19.54 14.22
C ASP A 200 -3.05 -18.07 14.66
N ALA A 201 -4.24 -17.54 14.95
CA ALA A 201 -4.42 -16.13 15.35
C ALA A 201 -3.67 -15.75 16.65
N ASP A 202 -3.22 -16.72 17.43
CA ASP A 202 -2.39 -16.54 18.66
C ASP A 202 -0.88 -16.64 18.39
N GLY A 203 -0.46 -16.78 17.13
CA GLY A 203 0.94 -16.87 16.70
C GLY A 203 1.53 -18.29 16.74
N LYS A 204 0.75 -19.31 17.10
CA LYS A 204 1.21 -20.71 17.15
C LYS A 204 1.02 -21.45 15.82
N ASN A 205 1.52 -22.69 15.77
CA ASN A 205 1.35 -23.63 14.64
C ASN A 205 1.79 -23.05 13.30
N VAL A 206 2.95 -22.39 13.29
CA VAL A 206 3.54 -21.79 12.09
C VAL A 206 3.88 -22.87 11.06
N LYS A 207 3.38 -22.70 9.83
CA LYS A 207 3.61 -23.61 8.71
C LYS A 207 4.06 -22.83 7.47
N GLN A 208 5.12 -23.27 6.81
CA GLN A 208 5.56 -22.75 5.51
C GLN A 208 4.71 -23.34 4.39
N LEU A 209 4.31 -22.50 3.42
CA LEU A 209 3.47 -22.88 2.28
C LEU A 209 4.20 -22.84 0.95
N THR A 210 5.17 -21.94 0.78
CA THR A 210 5.99 -21.81 -0.43
C THR A 210 7.44 -22.17 -0.14
N HIS A 211 8.20 -22.63 -1.16
CA HIS A 211 9.55 -23.15 -1.01
C HIS A 211 10.42 -22.91 -2.25
N GLU A 212 9.86 -22.31 -3.30
CA GLU A 212 10.55 -22.00 -4.55
C GLU A 212 11.51 -20.81 -4.30
N LEU A 213 12.73 -20.89 -4.85
CA LEU A 213 13.68 -19.76 -4.76
C LEU A 213 13.08 -18.51 -5.43
N GLY A 214 12.97 -17.44 -4.67
CA GLY A 214 12.44 -16.18 -5.16
C GLY A 214 11.58 -15.45 -4.14
N TYR A 215 10.88 -14.45 -4.61
CA TYR A 215 9.95 -13.69 -3.80
C TYR A 215 8.54 -14.29 -3.88
N ASP A 216 8.01 -14.70 -2.75
CA ASP A 216 6.59 -15.01 -2.54
C ASP A 216 6.06 -14.09 -1.40
N GLY A 217 5.10 -13.20 -1.70
CA GLY A 217 4.64 -12.26 -0.68
C GLY A 217 3.31 -11.57 -0.95
N GLY A 218 2.90 -10.71 -0.01
CA GLY A 218 1.65 -9.97 -0.06
C GLY A 218 0.41 -10.86 -0.11
N PRO A 219 0.30 -11.90 0.75
CA PRO A 219 -0.78 -12.86 0.66
C PRO A 219 -2.10 -12.35 1.24
N PHE A 220 -3.21 -12.66 0.56
CA PHE A 220 -4.57 -12.43 1.02
C PHE A 220 -5.43 -13.68 0.95
N TRP A 221 -6.20 -13.93 2.01
CA TRP A 221 -7.18 -15.00 2.05
C TRP A 221 -8.38 -14.72 1.12
N SER A 222 -8.89 -15.77 0.49
CA SER A 222 -10.23 -15.73 -0.11
C SER A 222 -11.30 -15.55 0.98
N TYR A 223 -12.47 -15.03 0.60
CA TYR A 223 -13.57 -14.78 1.56
C TYR A 223 -14.02 -16.01 2.31
N ASP A 224 -13.93 -17.21 1.71
CA ASP A 224 -14.26 -18.49 2.34
C ASP A 224 -13.09 -19.15 3.09
N GLY A 225 -11.89 -18.50 3.06
CA GLY A 225 -10.68 -18.97 3.72
C GLY A 225 -10.04 -20.23 3.11
N LYS A 226 -10.46 -20.63 1.89
CA LYS A 226 -9.95 -21.87 1.27
C LYS A 226 -8.77 -21.66 0.34
N LYS A 227 -8.55 -20.43 -0.10
CA LYS A 227 -7.47 -20.05 -1.03
C LYS A 227 -6.71 -18.85 -0.54
N ILE A 228 -5.51 -18.69 -1.07
CA ILE A 228 -4.62 -17.55 -0.85
C ILE A 228 -4.22 -17.02 -2.21
N VAL A 229 -4.44 -15.72 -2.46
CA VAL A 229 -3.84 -14.98 -3.57
C VAL A 229 -2.58 -14.28 -3.09
N TYR A 230 -1.55 -14.24 -3.91
CA TYR A 230 -0.26 -13.62 -3.57
C TYR A 230 0.46 -13.16 -4.84
N ARG A 231 1.54 -12.43 -4.69
CA ARG A 231 2.44 -12.07 -5.79
C ARG A 231 3.75 -12.81 -5.65
N ALA A 232 4.33 -13.22 -6.79
CA ALA A 232 5.60 -13.94 -6.79
C ALA A 232 6.47 -13.61 -8.00
N GLU A 233 7.80 -13.73 -7.79
CA GLU A 233 8.81 -13.70 -8.83
C GLU A 233 9.86 -14.77 -8.52
N HIS A 234 10.00 -15.74 -9.41
CA HIS A 234 10.97 -16.82 -9.29
C HIS A 234 12.07 -16.66 -10.35
N PRO A 235 13.31 -16.29 -9.97
CA PRO A 235 14.42 -16.11 -10.90
C PRO A 235 14.79 -17.43 -11.59
N LYS A 236 14.99 -17.39 -12.92
CA LYS A 236 15.17 -18.59 -13.76
C LYS A 236 16.59 -18.74 -14.29
N THR A 237 17.27 -17.63 -14.54
CA THR A 237 18.65 -17.64 -15.08
C THR A 237 19.67 -17.47 -13.95
N ASP A 238 20.90 -17.95 -14.17
CA ASP A 238 22.01 -17.80 -13.22
C ASP A 238 22.22 -16.32 -12.85
N THR A 239 22.03 -15.40 -13.80
CA THR A 239 22.17 -13.95 -13.57
C THR A 239 21.06 -13.42 -12.66
N GLU A 240 19.80 -13.79 -12.90
CA GLU A 240 18.67 -13.40 -12.05
C GLU A 240 18.81 -13.98 -10.63
N ILE A 241 19.20 -15.26 -10.55
CA ILE A 241 19.44 -15.93 -9.26
C ILE A 241 20.56 -15.22 -8.46
N ALA A 242 21.64 -14.83 -9.14
CA ALA A 242 22.76 -14.13 -8.50
C ALA A 242 22.34 -12.72 -8.03
N ASP A 243 21.57 -11.94 -8.85
CA ASP A 243 21.06 -10.62 -8.48
C ASP A 243 20.09 -10.72 -7.30
N TYR A 244 19.15 -11.66 -7.34
CA TYR A 244 18.19 -11.90 -6.26
C TYR A 244 18.89 -12.21 -4.93
N LYS A 245 19.81 -13.17 -4.93
CA LYS A 245 20.56 -13.56 -3.73
C LYS A 245 21.45 -12.44 -3.18
N ASP A 246 22.09 -11.67 -4.06
CA ASP A 246 22.92 -10.52 -3.65
C ASP A 246 22.05 -9.40 -3.05
N LEU A 247 20.89 -9.12 -3.60
CA LEU A 247 19.94 -8.16 -3.04
C LEU A 247 19.38 -8.63 -1.70
N LEU A 248 18.92 -9.88 -1.62
CA LEU A 248 18.33 -10.44 -0.40
C LEU A 248 19.35 -10.47 0.75
N ALA A 249 20.62 -10.80 0.48
CA ALA A 249 21.70 -10.73 1.47
C ALA A 249 21.94 -9.31 2.00
N LYS A 250 21.50 -8.28 1.27
CA LYS A 250 21.54 -6.86 1.68
C LYS A 250 20.22 -6.36 2.25
N GLY A 251 19.25 -7.25 2.48
CA GLY A 251 17.91 -6.91 2.94
C GLY A 251 17.09 -6.14 1.90
N LEU A 252 17.25 -6.47 0.62
CA LEU A 252 16.59 -5.81 -0.51
C LEU A 252 15.97 -6.84 -1.47
N ILE A 253 14.93 -6.43 -2.19
CA ILE A 253 14.41 -7.14 -3.38
C ILE A 253 14.13 -6.15 -4.51
N ARG A 254 14.10 -6.66 -5.76
CA ARG A 254 13.68 -5.92 -6.95
C ARG A 254 12.27 -6.33 -7.36
N PRO A 255 11.25 -5.47 -7.21
CA PRO A 255 9.84 -5.83 -7.49
C PRO A 255 9.47 -5.59 -8.97
N GLY A 256 10.26 -6.09 -9.91
CA GLY A 256 10.12 -5.72 -11.33
C GLY A 256 9.16 -6.58 -12.14
N ASN A 257 9.10 -7.88 -11.89
CA ASN A 257 8.36 -8.87 -12.69
C ASN A 257 7.47 -9.75 -11.81
N LEU A 258 6.76 -9.12 -10.90
CA LEU A 258 5.87 -9.83 -9.99
C LEU A 258 4.63 -10.30 -10.73
N GLU A 259 4.29 -11.58 -10.63
CA GLU A 259 3.05 -12.14 -11.18
C GLU A 259 2.08 -12.51 -10.05
N ILE A 260 0.78 -12.50 -10.35
CA ILE A 260 -0.26 -12.92 -9.41
C ILE A 260 -0.39 -14.43 -9.45
N TRP A 261 -0.41 -15.04 -8.27
CA TRP A 261 -0.53 -16.47 -8.05
C TRP A 261 -1.66 -16.78 -7.09
N VAL A 262 -2.18 -17.99 -7.19
CA VAL A 262 -3.17 -18.54 -6.25
C VAL A 262 -2.71 -19.91 -5.78
N MET A 263 -3.03 -20.24 -4.53
CA MET A 263 -2.88 -21.57 -3.96
C MET A 263 -4.04 -21.89 -3.03
N ASN A 264 -4.22 -23.17 -2.71
CA ASN A 264 -5.11 -23.61 -1.64
C ASN A 264 -4.58 -23.16 -0.27
N ALA A 265 -5.43 -23.09 0.74
CA ALA A 265 -5.08 -22.71 2.12
C ALA A 265 -3.98 -23.58 2.75
N ASP A 266 -3.79 -24.80 2.28
CA ASP A 266 -2.75 -25.74 2.75
C ASP A 266 -1.42 -25.63 2.01
N GLY A 267 -1.33 -24.75 0.98
CA GLY A 267 -0.16 -24.54 0.12
C GLY A 267 -0.14 -25.42 -1.14
N SER A 268 -1.14 -26.29 -1.33
CA SER A 268 -1.27 -27.10 -2.55
C SER A 268 -1.91 -26.33 -3.71
N GLY A 269 -1.87 -26.90 -4.92
CA GLY A 269 -2.60 -26.37 -6.08
C GLY A 269 -2.13 -25.00 -6.56
N LYS A 270 -0.86 -24.65 -6.32
CA LYS A 270 -0.27 -23.39 -6.79
C LYS A 270 -0.38 -23.24 -8.29
N HIS A 271 -0.86 -22.08 -8.75
CA HIS A 271 -0.87 -21.74 -10.17
C HIS A 271 -0.73 -20.23 -10.37
N GLN A 272 -0.11 -19.87 -11.46
CA GLN A 272 0.08 -18.49 -11.89
C GLN A 272 -1.18 -18.01 -12.63
N VAL A 273 -1.65 -16.80 -12.28
CA VAL A 273 -2.87 -16.19 -12.85
C VAL A 273 -2.53 -15.18 -13.93
N THR A 274 -1.50 -14.35 -13.71
CA THR A 274 -1.03 -13.36 -14.70
C THR A 274 0.26 -13.82 -15.37
N HIS A 275 0.47 -13.44 -16.65
CA HIS A 275 1.64 -13.82 -17.45
C HIS A 275 2.11 -12.64 -18.31
N ASN A 276 2.12 -11.43 -17.75
CA ASN A 276 2.34 -10.20 -18.51
C ASN A 276 3.75 -9.62 -18.37
N GLY A 277 4.58 -10.15 -17.45
CA GLY A 277 5.95 -9.70 -17.23
C GLY A 277 6.04 -8.27 -16.68
N ALA A 278 4.96 -7.77 -16.09
CA ALA A 278 4.89 -6.46 -15.45
C ALA A 278 5.05 -6.56 -13.93
N ALA A 279 5.11 -5.43 -13.26
CA ALA A 279 5.00 -5.40 -11.81
C ALA A 279 3.51 -5.46 -11.43
N ASN A 280 3.03 -6.62 -11.01
CA ASN A 280 1.68 -6.82 -10.51
C ASN A 280 1.75 -6.95 -8.98
N PHE A 281 0.92 -6.19 -8.24
CA PHE A 281 0.97 -6.25 -6.78
C PHE A 281 -0.39 -5.94 -6.14
N ALA A 282 -0.44 -6.09 -4.80
CA ALA A 282 -1.61 -5.87 -3.98
C ALA A 282 -2.87 -6.59 -4.50
N PRO A 283 -2.80 -7.90 -4.81
CA PRO A 283 -3.99 -8.62 -5.24
C PRO A 283 -4.99 -8.75 -4.09
N PHE A 284 -6.28 -8.65 -4.42
CA PHE A 284 -7.36 -8.87 -3.47
C PHE A 284 -8.52 -9.64 -4.11
N TRP A 285 -9.14 -10.56 -3.37
CA TRP A 285 -10.28 -11.31 -3.86
C TRP A 285 -11.53 -10.44 -3.98
N HIS A 286 -12.24 -10.54 -5.09
CA HIS A 286 -13.60 -10.06 -5.17
C HIS A 286 -14.51 -10.96 -4.30
N PRO A 287 -15.55 -10.42 -3.63
CA PRO A 287 -16.43 -11.21 -2.75
C PRO A 287 -17.18 -12.37 -3.43
N ASP A 288 -17.27 -12.37 -4.77
CA ASP A 288 -17.83 -13.49 -5.51
C ASP A 288 -16.99 -14.78 -5.44
N GLY A 289 -15.74 -14.68 -4.93
CA GLY A 289 -14.81 -15.80 -4.80
C GLY A 289 -14.26 -16.34 -6.11
N LYS A 290 -14.38 -15.58 -7.22
CA LYS A 290 -13.98 -15.99 -8.57
C LYS A 290 -12.99 -15.01 -9.21
N ARG A 291 -13.09 -13.73 -8.90
CA ARG A 291 -12.29 -12.65 -9.48
C ARG A 291 -11.27 -12.11 -8.48
N ILE A 292 -10.19 -11.61 -9.03
CA ILE A 292 -9.09 -10.98 -8.29
C ILE A 292 -8.90 -9.58 -8.87
N ILE A 293 -8.88 -8.56 -8.01
CA ILE A 293 -8.47 -7.20 -8.37
C ILE A 293 -7.02 -7.00 -7.92
N PHE A 294 -6.22 -6.29 -8.71
CA PHE A 294 -4.80 -6.05 -8.43
C PHE A 294 -4.31 -4.77 -9.11
N ALA A 295 -3.16 -4.28 -8.70
CA ALA A 295 -2.49 -3.15 -9.35
C ALA A 295 -1.41 -3.66 -10.30
N SER A 296 -1.27 -3.00 -11.47
CA SER A 296 -0.26 -3.36 -12.47
C SER A 296 0.18 -2.16 -13.31
N ASN A 297 1.46 -2.13 -13.67
CA ASN A 297 2.01 -1.15 -14.60
C ASN A 297 2.08 -1.66 -16.06
N MET A 298 1.32 -2.71 -16.40
CA MET A 298 1.36 -3.31 -17.74
C MET A 298 0.95 -2.36 -18.87
N ALA A 299 0.20 -1.29 -18.56
CA ALA A 299 -0.16 -0.26 -19.52
C ALA A 299 0.97 0.76 -19.77
N ASP A 300 1.99 0.82 -18.90
CA ASP A 300 3.16 1.71 -19.02
C ASP A 300 4.49 0.94 -19.11
N PRO A 301 4.69 0.10 -20.16
CA PRO A 301 5.86 -0.77 -20.25
C PRO A 301 7.17 -0.01 -20.45
N LYS A 302 7.12 1.30 -20.75
CA LYS A 302 8.33 2.10 -21.01
C LYS A 302 8.87 2.78 -19.75
N ASN A 303 7.99 3.34 -18.92
CA ASN A 303 8.39 4.10 -17.73
C ASN A 303 8.16 3.30 -16.45
N GLY A 304 7.16 2.40 -16.45
CA GLY A 304 6.83 1.51 -15.34
C GLY A 304 6.36 2.21 -14.07
N ARG A 305 5.86 3.45 -14.20
CA ARG A 305 5.47 4.30 -13.05
C ARG A 305 3.97 4.47 -12.91
N ASP A 306 3.25 4.32 -14.02
CA ASP A 306 1.80 4.40 -14.06
C ASP A 306 1.22 3.02 -13.72
N PHE A 307 0.60 2.92 -12.56
CA PHE A 307 -0.06 1.72 -12.07
C PHE A 307 -1.55 1.92 -12.06
N ASP A 308 -2.25 0.98 -12.67
CA ASP A 308 -3.70 0.94 -12.69
C ASP A 308 -4.25 -0.29 -11.98
N LEU A 309 -5.51 -0.23 -11.63
CA LEU A 309 -6.25 -1.38 -11.14
C LEU A 309 -6.76 -2.22 -12.30
N TYR A 310 -6.64 -3.53 -12.16
CA TYR A 310 -7.15 -4.55 -13.08
C TYR A 310 -7.95 -5.58 -12.30
N ILE A 311 -8.96 -6.15 -12.94
CA ILE A 311 -9.69 -7.32 -12.44
C ILE A 311 -9.50 -8.48 -13.42
N ILE A 312 -9.42 -9.70 -12.88
CA ILE A 312 -9.18 -10.92 -13.66
C ILE A 312 -9.88 -12.11 -12.99
N ASN A 313 -10.31 -13.09 -13.76
CA ASN A 313 -10.76 -14.37 -13.20
C ASN A 313 -9.58 -15.15 -12.61
N GLU A 314 -9.82 -15.98 -11.60
CA GLU A 314 -8.81 -16.84 -11.00
C GLU A 314 -8.10 -17.75 -12.01
N ASP A 315 -8.77 -18.15 -13.08
CA ASP A 315 -8.21 -18.95 -14.16
C ASP A 315 -7.38 -18.18 -15.19
N GLY A 316 -7.16 -16.87 -14.96
CA GLY A 316 -6.40 -15.99 -15.84
C GLY A 316 -7.18 -15.41 -17.01
N THR A 317 -8.47 -15.72 -17.15
CA THR A 317 -9.33 -15.18 -18.23
C THR A 317 -10.02 -13.89 -17.79
N GLY A 318 -10.61 -13.16 -18.75
CA GLY A 318 -11.48 -12.01 -18.48
C GLY A 318 -10.78 -10.82 -17.83
N GLN A 319 -9.49 -10.63 -18.11
CA GLN A 319 -8.76 -9.46 -17.59
C GLN A 319 -9.35 -8.16 -18.14
N GLU A 320 -9.59 -7.19 -17.24
CA GLU A 320 -10.10 -5.86 -17.57
C GLU A 320 -9.37 -4.79 -16.75
N ARG A 321 -9.05 -3.64 -17.39
CA ARG A 321 -8.51 -2.44 -16.73
C ARG A 321 -9.65 -1.63 -16.13
N ILE A 322 -9.51 -1.23 -14.87
CA ILE A 322 -10.54 -0.55 -14.09
C ILE A 322 -10.24 0.95 -13.94
N THR A 323 -8.97 1.31 -13.68
CA THR A 323 -8.56 2.72 -13.55
C THR A 323 -7.69 3.14 -14.74
N PHE A 324 -7.74 4.45 -15.05
CA PHE A 324 -7.10 5.04 -16.23
C PHE A 324 -6.50 6.42 -15.92
N HIS A 325 -6.40 6.78 -14.65
CA HIS A 325 -5.80 8.04 -14.24
C HIS A 325 -4.29 7.96 -14.43
N PRO A 326 -3.64 8.94 -15.10
CA PRO A 326 -2.18 8.96 -15.25
C PRO A 326 -1.56 9.18 -13.88
N ASP A 327 -0.93 8.24 -13.34
CA ASP A 327 -0.19 8.14 -12.10
C ASP A 327 -0.50 6.81 -11.39
N PHE A 328 -0.30 6.77 -10.06
CA PHE A 328 -0.42 5.56 -9.28
C PHE A 328 -1.86 5.34 -8.79
N ASP A 329 -2.41 4.16 -9.10
CA ASP A 329 -3.57 3.53 -8.47
C ASP A 329 -3.18 2.15 -7.94
N GLY A 330 -3.41 1.86 -6.65
CA GLY A 330 -2.98 0.59 -6.06
C GLY A 330 -3.70 0.23 -4.75
N PHE A 331 -3.41 -0.94 -4.22
CA PHE A 331 -3.95 -1.46 -2.95
C PHE A 331 -5.48 -1.46 -2.90
N PRO A 332 -6.13 -2.11 -3.87
CA PRO A 332 -7.59 -2.18 -3.92
C PRO A 332 -8.15 -3.17 -2.91
N MET A 333 -9.28 -2.84 -2.30
CA MET A 333 -10.07 -3.78 -1.50
C MET A 333 -11.57 -3.52 -1.67
N PHE A 334 -12.34 -4.57 -1.90
CA PHE A 334 -13.80 -4.52 -1.91
C PHE A 334 -14.38 -4.57 -0.49
N THR A 335 -15.54 -3.91 -0.30
CA THR A 335 -16.42 -4.21 0.84
C THR A 335 -16.92 -5.64 0.80
N SER A 336 -17.37 -6.12 1.93
CA SER A 336 -17.85 -7.49 2.10
C SER A 336 -19.01 -7.87 1.16
N ASP A 337 -19.81 -6.90 0.77
CA ASP A 337 -20.94 -7.07 -0.17
C ASP A 337 -20.56 -6.82 -1.64
N GLY A 338 -19.30 -6.47 -1.92
CA GLY A 338 -18.81 -6.19 -3.26
C GLY A 338 -19.29 -4.88 -3.88
N LYS A 339 -20.00 -4.03 -3.12
CA LYS A 339 -20.63 -2.82 -3.67
C LYS A 339 -19.77 -1.57 -3.61
N ARG A 340 -18.67 -1.60 -2.90
CA ARG A 340 -17.73 -0.48 -2.81
C ARG A 340 -16.31 -0.98 -2.95
N LEU A 341 -15.48 -0.11 -3.53
CA LEU A 341 -14.04 -0.31 -3.69
C LEU A 341 -13.30 0.82 -3.00
N VAL A 342 -12.32 0.49 -2.14
CA VAL A 342 -11.30 1.44 -1.67
C VAL A 342 -9.99 1.16 -2.40
N TRP A 343 -9.23 2.22 -2.72
CA TRP A 343 -7.88 2.11 -3.27
C TRP A 343 -7.03 3.33 -2.91
N ALA A 344 -5.73 3.22 -3.05
CA ALA A 344 -4.79 4.32 -2.91
C ALA A 344 -4.49 4.92 -4.30
N SER A 345 -4.46 6.25 -4.40
CA SER A 345 -4.21 6.95 -5.65
C SER A 345 -3.48 8.28 -5.43
N ASN A 346 -2.68 8.68 -6.44
CA ASN A 346 -2.07 10.00 -6.47
C ASN A 346 -2.98 11.06 -7.11
N ARG A 347 -4.17 10.68 -7.58
CA ARG A 347 -5.15 11.63 -8.14
C ARG A 347 -5.49 12.70 -7.11
N ASN A 348 -5.76 13.92 -7.59
CA ASN A 348 -6.09 15.07 -6.75
C ASN A 348 -5.02 15.43 -5.69
N GLY A 349 -3.79 14.92 -5.83
CA GLY A 349 -2.67 15.29 -4.97
C GLY A 349 -2.30 16.76 -5.14
N THR A 350 -1.95 17.43 -4.06
CA THR A 350 -1.53 18.84 -4.03
C THR A 350 -0.01 19.01 -3.94
N GLN A 351 0.68 17.92 -3.57
CA GLN A 351 2.13 17.87 -3.42
C GLN A 351 2.72 16.68 -4.21
N PRO A 352 3.99 16.77 -4.64
CA PRO A 352 4.68 15.63 -5.25
C PRO A 352 4.65 14.41 -4.32
N HIS A 353 4.36 13.24 -4.88
CA HIS A 353 4.30 11.95 -4.17
C HIS A 353 3.18 11.85 -3.12
N GLU A 354 2.23 12.77 -3.12
CA GLU A 354 1.05 12.63 -2.29
C GLU A 354 0.21 11.47 -2.81
N THR A 355 -0.18 10.58 -1.88
CA THR A 355 -1.04 9.42 -2.16
C THR A 355 -2.17 9.42 -1.15
N ASN A 356 -3.40 9.27 -1.62
CA ASN A 356 -4.59 9.31 -0.76
C ASN A 356 -5.48 8.10 -1.00
N LEU A 357 -6.31 7.77 -0.01
CA LEU A 357 -7.35 6.75 -0.14
C LEU A 357 -8.59 7.34 -0.79
N PHE A 358 -9.13 6.58 -1.74
CA PHE A 358 -10.37 6.88 -2.44
C PHE A 358 -11.37 5.75 -2.24
N LEU A 359 -12.63 6.08 -2.24
CA LEU A 359 -13.75 5.15 -2.12
C LEU A 359 -14.74 5.41 -3.26
N ALA A 360 -15.16 4.37 -3.94
CA ALA A 360 -16.18 4.40 -4.96
C ALA A 360 -17.30 3.39 -4.68
N GLU A 361 -18.47 3.64 -5.22
CA GLU A 361 -19.47 2.60 -5.46
C GLU A 361 -19.04 1.78 -6.68
N TRP A 362 -19.11 0.45 -6.54
CA TRP A 362 -18.80 -0.50 -7.61
C TRP A 362 -20.05 -0.85 -8.41
N VAL A 363 -19.92 -0.82 -9.74
CA VAL A 363 -20.94 -1.25 -10.70
C VAL A 363 -20.36 -2.39 -11.55
N GLU A 364 -21.12 -3.48 -11.69
CA GLU A 364 -20.75 -4.67 -12.49
C GLU A 364 -20.74 -4.38 -14.00
#